data_5c4d052faddaf60092a09bc9573731d6
#
_entry.id   5c4d052faddaf60092a09bc9573731d6
#
_cell.length_a   1.000
_cell.length_b   1.000
_cell.length_c   1.000
_cell.angle_alpha   90.00
_cell.angle_beta   90.00
_cell.angle_gamma   90.00
#
_symmetry.space_group_name_H-M   'P 1'
#
loop_
_entity.id
_entity.type
_entity.pdbx_description
1 polymer ?
#
loop_
_entity_poly.entity_id
_entity_poly.type
_entity_poly.pdbx_seq_one_letter_code
_entity_poly.pdbx_strand_id
1 'polypeptide(L)'
;MLDPSFDGVVHLAARSLVSESVRDPGPYWETNVGGTLALLEAARTHGVRRLVFSSTAATYGDPPTDAPLRETDPALPTNPYGASKLAVDHLLDGWARSHGLGAVSLRYFNVAGAHLGFGERHEPETHLIPNLLRVASGEVPHASVLGTDYPTPDGTAVRDYLHVADLAGAHLAALEHAAPGTHRVFNLGGGTGSSVREVLAAVRRVTGHPVPVVEEPRRAGDPAVLVAAVDRARRELGWEPTRGLDEIVADAWDFTRAGEVSR
;
A
#
# COMPACT_ATOMS: atom_id res chain seq x y z
N MET A 1 -21.48 -8.74 12.95
CA MET A 1 -21.31 -10.01 13.69
C MET A 1 -20.74 -11.01 12.69
N LEU A 2 -19.67 -11.73 13.04
CA LEU A 2 -19.12 -12.76 12.16
C LEU A 2 -20.08 -13.97 12.14
N ASP A 3 -20.37 -14.50 10.95
CA ASP A 3 -21.18 -15.69 10.76
C ASP A 3 -20.26 -16.92 10.65
N PRO A 4 -20.58 -18.07 11.26
CA PRO A 4 -19.79 -19.30 11.16
C PRO A 4 -19.62 -19.84 9.73
N SER A 5 -20.43 -19.35 8.77
CA SER A 5 -20.30 -19.71 7.35
C SER A 5 -19.12 -19.01 6.64
N PHE A 6 -18.48 -18.02 7.27
CA PHE A 6 -17.32 -17.37 6.68
C PHE A 6 -16.06 -18.24 6.78
N ASP A 7 -15.43 -18.50 5.65
CA ASP A 7 -14.19 -19.29 5.57
C ASP A 7 -12.96 -18.47 6.00
N GLY A 8 -13.02 -17.15 5.92
CA GLY A 8 -11.91 -16.27 6.23
C GLY A 8 -12.28 -14.80 6.24
N VAL A 9 -11.32 -13.98 6.63
CA VAL A 9 -11.44 -12.52 6.70
C VAL A 9 -10.31 -11.88 5.92
N VAL A 10 -10.65 -10.90 5.08
CA VAL A 10 -9.70 -9.93 4.52
C VAL A 10 -9.85 -8.64 5.31
N HIS A 11 -8.83 -8.32 6.11
CA HIS A 11 -8.85 -7.19 7.04
C HIS A 11 -8.15 -5.98 6.44
N LEU A 12 -8.94 -5.06 5.87
CA LEU A 12 -8.48 -3.83 5.24
C LEU A 12 -8.67 -2.60 6.14
N ALA A 13 -9.55 -2.68 7.14
CA ALA A 13 -9.94 -1.55 7.98
C ALA A 13 -8.78 -1.07 8.85
N ALA A 14 -8.35 0.18 8.64
CA ALA A 14 -7.28 0.82 9.41
C ALA A 14 -7.27 2.34 9.18
N ARG A 15 -6.58 3.07 10.05
CA ARG A 15 -6.08 4.41 9.74
C ARG A 15 -4.76 4.28 8.97
N SER A 16 -4.55 5.09 7.92
CA SER A 16 -3.46 4.89 6.96
C SER A 16 -2.59 6.13 6.67
N LEU A 17 -2.97 7.33 7.15
CA LEU A 17 -2.24 8.56 6.87
C LEU A 17 -0.99 8.70 7.75
N VAL A 18 0.19 8.52 7.17
CA VAL A 18 1.48 8.59 7.89
C VAL A 18 1.65 9.93 8.61
N SER A 19 1.39 11.06 7.94
CA SER A 19 1.54 12.40 8.52
C SER A 19 0.59 12.64 9.71
N GLU A 20 -0.63 12.11 9.64
CA GLU A 20 -1.57 12.17 10.76
C GLU A 20 -1.05 11.32 11.94
N SER A 21 -0.53 10.13 11.68
CA SER A 21 -0.02 9.24 12.73
C SER A 21 1.13 9.86 13.55
N VAL A 22 1.97 10.67 12.89
CA VAL A 22 3.08 11.39 13.57
C VAL A 22 2.52 12.50 14.46
N ARG A 23 1.48 13.18 14.02
CA ARG A 23 0.87 14.29 14.77
C ARG A 23 0.01 13.80 15.93
N ASP A 24 -0.76 12.72 15.71
CA ASP A 24 -1.67 12.14 16.70
C ASP A 24 -1.63 10.59 16.62
N PRO A 25 -0.72 9.92 17.36
CA PRO A 25 -0.53 8.48 17.27
C PRO A 25 -1.62 7.65 17.96
N GLY A 26 -2.31 8.20 18.97
CA GLY A 26 -3.27 7.48 19.80
C GLY A 26 -4.33 6.73 19.00
N PRO A 27 -5.08 7.39 18.10
CA PRO A 27 -6.10 6.77 17.26
C PRO A 27 -5.56 5.63 16.34
N TYR A 28 -4.28 5.65 15.97
CA TYR A 28 -3.64 4.58 15.20
C TYR A 28 -3.46 3.30 16.01
N TRP A 29 -3.03 3.43 17.27
CA TRP A 29 -2.92 2.30 18.17
C TRP A 29 -4.29 1.73 18.53
N GLU A 30 -5.24 2.57 18.83
CA GLU A 30 -6.60 2.16 19.16
C GLU A 30 -7.27 1.44 17.99
N THR A 31 -7.29 2.05 16.80
CA THR A 31 -7.97 1.50 15.63
C THR A 31 -7.22 0.31 15.05
N ASN A 32 -5.93 0.48 14.74
CA ASN A 32 -5.19 -0.53 13.98
C ASN A 32 -4.84 -1.75 14.83
N VAL A 33 -4.45 -1.55 16.10
CA VAL A 33 -4.06 -2.65 16.98
C VAL A 33 -5.24 -3.12 17.82
N GLY A 34 -5.91 -2.22 18.53
CA GLY A 34 -7.07 -2.56 19.36
C GLY A 34 -8.23 -3.14 18.54
N GLY A 35 -8.55 -2.50 17.40
CA GLY A 35 -9.58 -3.00 16.47
C GLY A 35 -9.24 -4.37 15.90
N THR A 36 -7.98 -4.60 15.52
CA THR A 36 -7.55 -5.92 15.03
C THR A 36 -7.60 -6.98 16.13
N LEU A 37 -7.22 -6.64 17.36
CA LEU A 37 -7.34 -7.57 18.50
C LEU A 37 -8.79 -7.98 18.72
N ALA A 38 -9.72 -7.03 18.70
CA ALA A 38 -11.16 -7.33 18.82
C ALA A 38 -11.67 -8.23 17.68
N LEU A 39 -11.19 -7.99 16.44
CA LEU A 39 -11.51 -8.84 15.28
C LEU A 39 -10.97 -10.26 15.44
N LEU A 40 -9.74 -10.42 15.91
CA LEU A 40 -9.12 -11.73 16.16
C LEU A 40 -9.87 -12.54 17.23
N GLU A 41 -10.30 -11.90 18.31
CA GLU A 41 -11.12 -12.55 19.35
C GLU A 41 -12.51 -12.95 18.81
N ALA A 42 -13.13 -12.09 18.00
CA ALA A 42 -14.39 -12.43 17.32
C ALA A 42 -14.20 -13.59 16.35
N ALA A 43 -13.16 -13.59 15.53
CA ALA A 43 -12.83 -14.67 14.61
C ALA A 43 -12.64 -16.01 15.34
N ARG A 44 -11.86 -15.99 16.44
CA ARG A 44 -11.66 -17.17 17.30
C ARG A 44 -12.97 -17.71 17.85
N THR A 45 -13.83 -16.84 18.39
CA THR A 45 -15.10 -17.20 19.01
C THR A 45 -16.08 -17.81 18.00
N HIS A 46 -16.06 -17.35 16.74
CA HIS A 46 -16.97 -17.81 15.69
C HIS A 46 -16.34 -18.87 14.75
N GLY A 47 -15.14 -19.36 15.08
CA GLY A 47 -14.50 -20.45 14.35
C GLY A 47 -13.90 -20.06 12.98
N VAL A 48 -13.77 -18.77 12.68
CA VAL A 48 -13.08 -18.29 11.47
C VAL A 48 -11.56 -18.50 11.64
N ARG A 49 -10.95 -19.24 10.70
CA ARG A 49 -9.58 -19.73 10.86
C ARG A 49 -8.59 -19.18 9.86
N ARG A 50 -9.00 -18.30 8.95
CA ARG A 50 -8.14 -17.68 7.93
C ARG A 50 -8.25 -16.17 8.01
N LEU A 51 -7.10 -15.48 7.95
CA LEU A 51 -7.08 -14.02 7.93
C LEU A 51 -5.97 -13.52 7.02
N VAL A 52 -6.33 -12.62 6.10
CA VAL A 52 -5.39 -11.83 5.31
C VAL A 52 -5.40 -10.40 5.84
N PHE A 53 -4.23 -9.90 6.17
CA PHE A 53 -4.04 -8.57 6.75
C PHE A 53 -3.38 -7.62 5.77
N SER A 54 -4.00 -6.48 5.61
CA SER A 54 -3.50 -5.31 4.90
C SER A 54 -2.38 -4.65 5.70
N SER A 55 -1.14 -5.12 5.50
CA SER A 55 0.08 -4.55 6.07
C SER A 55 0.66 -3.48 5.13
N THR A 56 1.91 -3.06 5.31
CA THR A 56 2.50 -1.93 4.58
C THR A 56 4.01 -2.02 4.49
N ALA A 57 4.59 -1.46 3.42
CA ALA A 57 6.03 -1.20 3.32
C ALA A 57 6.56 -0.26 4.41
N ALA A 58 5.72 0.59 5.01
CA ALA A 58 6.12 1.48 6.11
C ALA A 58 6.63 0.75 7.36
N THR A 59 6.42 -0.57 7.46
CA THR A 59 7.01 -1.41 8.51
C THR A 59 8.54 -1.49 8.42
N TYR A 60 9.13 -1.30 7.23
CA TYR A 60 10.58 -1.34 7.05
C TYR A 60 11.30 -0.07 7.51
N GLY A 61 10.57 1.06 7.56
CA GLY A 61 11.12 2.37 7.93
C GLY A 61 12.05 2.93 6.85
N ASP A 62 13.27 3.31 7.25
CA ASP A 62 14.29 3.87 6.37
C ASP A 62 15.33 2.78 6.06
N PRO A 63 15.27 2.15 4.87
CA PRO A 63 16.16 1.04 4.54
C PRO A 63 17.60 1.54 4.35
N PRO A 64 18.60 0.76 4.80
CA PRO A 64 20.01 1.18 4.73
C PRO A 64 20.60 1.12 3.31
N THR A 65 19.89 0.55 2.35
CA THR A 65 20.33 0.42 0.95
C THR A 65 19.17 0.64 -0.02
N ASP A 66 19.49 0.95 -1.27
CA ASP A 66 18.54 1.13 -2.36
C ASP A 66 18.11 -0.22 -3.01
N ALA A 67 18.56 -1.37 -2.45
CA ALA A 67 18.18 -2.68 -2.95
C ALA A 67 16.69 -2.96 -2.70
N PRO A 68 16.02 -3.75 -3.57
CA PRO A 68 14.64 -4.16 -3.34
C PRO A 68 14.48 -4.87 -1.99
N LEU A 69 13.51 -4.41 -1.20
CA LEU A 69 13.23 -4.88 0.15
C LEU A 69 12.65 -6.30 0.15
N ARG A 70 13.21 -7.16 0.98
CA ARG A 70 12.77 -8.53 1.19
C ARG A 70 11.99 -8.66 2.49
N GLU A 71 11.15 -9.66 2.60
CA GLU A 71 10.40 -9.96 3.83
C GLU A 71 11.30 -10.34 5.02
N THR A 72 12.55 -10.72 4.75
CA THR A 72 13.58 -11.02 5.74
C THR A 72 14.35 -9.81 6.24
N ASP A 73 14.18 -8.67 5.58
CA ASP A 73 14.87 -7.44 5.99
C ASP A 73 14.29 -6.92 7.31
N PRO A 74 15.10 -6.23 8.12
CA PRO A 74 14.64 -5.69 9.39
C PRO A 74 13.42 -4.80 9.24
N ALA A 75 12.39 -5.04 10.04
CA ALA A 75 11.22 -4.17 10.16
C ALA A 75 11.46 -3.15 11.28
N LEU A 76 11.82 -1.93 10.92
CA LEU A 76 12.20 -0.83 11.81
C LEU A 76 11.41 0.44 11.48
N PRO A 77 10.08 0.45 11.73
CA PRO A 77 9.22 1.56 11.32
C PRO A 77 9.65 2.88 11.97
N THR A 78 9.67 3.94 11.18
CA THR A 78 10.05 5.31 11.61
C THR A 78 8.84 6.18 11.98
N ASN A 79 7.62 5.65 11.89
CA ASN A 79 6.39 6.38 12.19
C ASN A 79 5.35 5.48 12.88
N PRO A 80 4.38 6.06 13.63
CA PRO A 80 3.38 5.30 14.37
C PRO A 80 2.45 4.44 13.50
N TYR A 81 2.15 4.86 12.27
CA TYR A 81 1.38 4.04 11.33
C TYR A 81 2.12 2.71 11.03
N GLY A 82 3.37 2.79 10.56
CA GLY A 82 4.18 1.59 10.30
C GLY A 82 4.36 0.73 11.55
N ALA A 83 4.59 1.36 12.73
CA ALA A 83 4.72 0.66 13.99
C ALA A 83 3.42 -0.07 14.39
N SER A 84 2.25 0.55 14.20
CA SER A 84 0.96 -0.10 14.48
C SER A 84 0.70 -1.30 13.57
N LYS A 85 1.08 -1.22 12.29
CA LYS A 85 0.96 -2.34 11.34
C LYS A 85 1.91 -3.49 11.69
N LEU A 86 3.15 -3.18 12.08
CA LEU A 86 4.11 -4.19 12.55
C LEU A 86 3.65 -4.87 13.85
N ALA A 87 3.05 -4.12 14.77
CA ALA A 87 2.46 -4.70 15.98
C ALA A 87 1.38 -5.74 15.67
N VAL A 88 0.57 -5.49 14.62
CA VAL A 88 -0.41 -6.47 14.15
C VAL A 88 0.26 -7.70 13.54
N ASP A 89 1.36 -7.56 12.78
CA ASP A 89 2.13 -8.71 12.29
C ASP A 89 2.55 -9.62 13.47
N HIS A 90 3.01 -9.04 14.60
CA HIS A 90 3.34 -9.80 15.82
C HIS A 90 2.12 -10.44 16.49
N LEU A 91 0.97 -9.75 16.53
CA LEU A 91 -0.28 -10.34 17.02
C LEU A 91 -0.66 -11.57 16.20
N LEU A 92 -0.64 -11.46 14.88
CA LEU A 92 -0.99 -12.57 13.97
C LEU A 92 -0.08 -13.78 14.15
N ASP A 93 1.22 -13.55 14.33
CA ASP A 93 2.18 -14.62 14.62
C ASP A 93 1.85 -15.34 15.96
N GLY A 94 1.50 -14.58 17.01
CA GLY A 94 1.06 -15.11 18.27
C GLY A 94 -0.25 -15.93 18.16
N TRP A 95 -1.25 -15.38 17.45
CA TRP A 95 -2.54 -16.07 17.23
C TRP A 95 -2.39 -17.33 16.39
N ALA A 96 -1.55 -17.30 15.35
CA ALA A 96 -1.25 -18.50 14.57
C ALA A 96 -0.74 -19.63 15.44
N ARG A 97 0.28 -19.37 16.26
CA ARG A 97 0.87 -20.39 17.15
C ARG A 97 -0.05 -20.86 18.24
N SER A 98 -0.83 -19.95 18.85
CA SER A 98 -1.62 -20.28 20.05
C SER A 98 -3.02 -20.81 19.76
N HIS A 99 -3.61 -20.35 18.63
CA HIS A 99 -5.01 -20.63 18.31
C HIS A 99 -5.21 -21.32 16.95
N GLY A 100 -4.13 -21.66 16.27
CA GLY A 100 -4.19 -22.34 14.98
C GLY A 100 -4.72 -21.47 13.82
N LEU A 101 -4.69 -20.12 13.95
CA LEU A 101 -5.05 -19.22 12.89
C LEU A 101 -4.09 -19.39 11.71
N GLY A 102 -4.64 -19.49 10.49
CA GLY A 102 -3.87 -19.27 9.26
C GLY A 102 -3.87 -17.79 8.93
N ALA A 103 -2.72 -17.13 8.98
CA ALA A 103 -2.62 -15.70 8.75
C ALA A 103 -1.63 -15.35 7.63
N VAL A 104 -1.96 -14.35 6.83
CA VAL A 104 -1.07 -13.77 5.82
C VAL A 104 -1.09 -12.26 5.95
N SER A 105 0.10 -11.67 6.12
CA SER A 105 0.28 -10.21 6.03
C SER A 105 0.80 -9.84 4.65
N LEU A 106 0.11 -8.94 3.97
CA LEU A 106 0.51 -8.37 2.69
C LEU A 106 1.11 -6.98 2.91
N ARG A 107 2.43 -6.85 2.81
CA ARG A 107 3.16 -5.57 2.89
C ARG A 107 3.23 -4.98 1.49
N TYR A 108 2.22 -4.20 1.12
CA TYR A 108 2.23 -3.56 -0.18
C TYR A 108 2.83 -2.15 -0.14
N PHE A 109 3.35 -1.77 -1.29
CA PHE A 109 4.00 -0.50 -1.53
C PHE A 109 2.98 0.53 -2.00
N ASN A 110 3.22 1.29 -3.05
CA ASN A 110 2.30 2.35 -3.48
C ASN A 110 1.19 1.78 -4.38
N VAL A 111 0.01 1.59 -3.81
CA VAL A 111 -1.16 1.15 -4.58
C VAL A 111 -1.79 2.33 -5.29
N ALA A 112 -2.14 2.13 -6.57
CA ALA A 112 -2.81 3.14 -7.37
C ALA A 112 -3.66 2.49 -8.49
N GLY A 113 -4.27 3.31 -9.32
CA GLY A 113 -5.19 2.85 -10.36
C GLY A 113 -6.63 2.77 -9.88
N ALA A 114 -7.49 2.30 -10.76
CA ALA A 114 -8.90 2.06 -10.50
C ALA A 114 -9.37 0.80 -11.22
N HIS A 115 -10.47 0.20 -10.79
CA HIS A 115 -11.00 -0.99 -11.43
C HIS A 115 -12.50 -1.12 -11.24
N LEU A 116 -13.24 -1.51 -12.28
CA LEU A 116 -14.70 -1.76 -12.24
C LEU A 116 -15.50 -0.58 -11.65
N GLY A 117 -15.08 0.67 -11.92
CA GLY A 117 -15.75 1.86 -11.39
C GLY A 117 -15.40 2.21 -9.94
N PHE A 118 -14.47 1.50 -9.33
CA PHE A 118 -13.92 1.79 -8.01
C PHE A 118 -12.52 2.39 -8.15
N GLY A 119 -12.24 3.43 -7.38
CA GLY A 119 -10.96 4.11 -7.34
C GLY A 119 -10.77 4.89 -6.06
N GLU A 120 -9.60 5.48 -5.91
CA GLU A 120 -9.23 6.24 -4.73
C GLU A 120 -10.02 7.56 -4.64
N ARG A 121 -10.48 7.87 -3.41
CA ARG A 121 -11.10 9.15 -3.05
C ARG A 121 -10.70 9.49 -1.62
N HIS A 122 -9.52 10.09 -1.47
CA HIS A 122 -9.03 10.59 -0.19
C HIS A 122 -9.31 12.08 -0.03
N GLU A 123 -9.63 12.50 1.20
CA GLU A 123 -9.74 13.91 1.55
C GLU A 123 -9.10 14.14 2.93
N PRO A 124 -7.99 14.92 2.99
CA PRO A 124 -7.26 15.51 1.87
C PRO A 124 -6.48 14.47 1.06
N GLU A 125 -6.34 14.70 -0.27
CA GLU A 125 -5.52 13.85 -1.13
C GLU A 125 -4.02 14.10 -0.89
N THR A 126 -3.27 13.03 -0.69
CA THR A 126 -1.83 13.09 -0.39
C THR A 126 -0.96 12.22 -1.31
N HIS A 127 -1.58 11.41 -2.18
CA HIS A 127 -0.85 10.51 -3.07
C HIS A 127 -0.46 11.18 -4.37
N LEU A 128 0.68 10.76 -4.94
CA LEU A 128 1.28 11.42 -6.10
C LEU A 128 0.39 11.34 -7.33
N ILE A 129 -0.03 10.14 -7.75
CA ILE A 129 -0.80 9.95 -8.99
C ILE A 129 -2.12 10.74 -8.95
N PRO A 130 -2.99 10.62 -7.94
CA PRO A 130 -4.19 11.44 -7.86
C PRO A 130 -3.93 12.94 -7.90
N ASN A 131 -2.90 13.43 -7.19
CA ASN A 131 -2.55 14.86 -7.24
C ASN A 131 -2.10 15.33 -8.62
N LEU A 132 -1.33 14.51 -9.36
CA LEU A 132 -0.95 14.83 -10.74
C LEU A 132 -2.18 14.81 -11.68
N LEU A 133 -3.12 13.89 -11.46
CA LEU A 133 -4.37 13.83 -12.24
C LEU A 133 -5.29 15.05 -11.99
N ARG A 134 -5.33 15.57 -10.76
CA ARG A 134 -6.05 16.83 -10.46
C ARG A 134 -5.46 18.04 -11.18
N VAL A 135 -4.14 18.04 -11.43
CA VAL A 135 -3.50 19.06 -12.27
C VAL A 135 -3.87 18.84 -13.74
N ALA A 136 -3.84 17.59 -14.22
CA ALA A 136 -4.19 17.25 -15.59
C ALA A 136 -5.66 17.59 -15.93
N SER A 137 -6.60 17.44 -14.95
CA SER A 137 -8.00 17.84 -15.09
C SER A 137 -8.22 19.36 -14.99
N GLY A 138 -7.20 20.11 -14.55
CA GLY A 138 -7.32 21.57 -14.34
C GLY A 138 -7.96 21.96 -12.99
N GLU A 139 -8.20 21.02 -12.09
CA GLU A 139 -8.74 21.27 -10.75
C GLU A 139 -7.78 22.11 -9.89
N VAL A 140 -6.46 21.85 -10.03
CA VAL A 140 -5.39 22.60 -9.35
C VAL A 140 -4.33 23.08 -10.36
N PRO A 141 -3.67 24.22 -10.12
CA PRO A 141 -2.79 24.83 -11.11
C PRO A 141 -1.45 24.11 -11.30
N HIS A 142 -0.94 23.43 -10.29
CA HIS A 142 0.35 22.70 -10.32
C HIS A 142 0.40 21.64 -9.22
N ALA A 143 1.33 20.69 -9.36
CA ALA A 143 1.69 19.73 -8.32
C ALA A 143 3.09 20.03 -7.77
N SER A 144 3.40 19.57 -6.55
CA SER A 144 4.71 19.67 -5.94
C SER A 144 5.57 18.46 -6.24
N VAL A 145 6.84 18.67 -6.62
CA VAL A 145 7.90 17.65 -6.65
C VAL A 145 8.77 17.85 -5.42
N LEU A 146 8.64 16.94 -4.45
CA LEU A 146 9.29 17.04 -3.14
C LEU A 146 10.71 16.44 -3.16
N GLY A 147 11.71 17.28 -3.33
CA GLY A 147 13.12 16.91 -3.45
C GLY A 147 13.54 16.54 -4.87
N THR A 148 14.60 17.20 -5.33
CA THR A 148 15.21 16.98 -6.65
C THR A 148 16.71 16.68 -6.56
N ASP A 149 17.17 16.38 -5.34
CA ASP A 149 18.55 16.18 -4.97
C ASP A 149 18.80 14.79 -4.32
N TYR A 150 17.86 13.84 -4.46
CA TYR A 150 18.07 12.47 -4.01
C TYR A 150 19.19 11.78 -4.81
N PRO A 151 19.92 10.80 -4.20
CA PRO A 151 20.94 10.03 -4.88
C PRO A 151 20.33 8.98 -5.85
N THR A 152 19.47 9.44 -6.75
CA THR A 152 18.75 8.65 -7.77
C THR A 152 19.09 9.18 -9.16
N PRO A 153 18.85 8.43 -10.23
CA PRO A 153 19.26 8.83 -11.59
C PRO A 153 18.75 10.20 -12.04
N ASP A 154 17.55 10.62 -11.62
CA ASP A 154 16.95 11.91 -12.00
C ASP A 154 16.81 12.89 -10.82
N GLY A 155 17.35 12.55 -9.67
CA GLY A 155 17.32 13.34 -8.45
C GLY A 155 16.02 13.27 -7.66
N THR A 156 14.99 12.55 -8.15
CA THR A 156 13.71 12.44 -7.44
C THR A 156 13.53 11.07 -6.77
N ALA A 157 12.69 11.00 -5.75
CA ALA A 157 12.45 9.76 -5.01
C ALA A 157 11.86 8.66 -5.92
N VAL A 158 12.27 7.41 -5.68
CA VAL A 158 11.79 6.23 -6.41
C VAL A 158 10.83 5.44 -5.52
N ARG A 159 9.65 5.11 -6.07
CA ARG A 159 8.62 4.32 -5.39
C ARG A 159 8.15 3.17 -6.29
N ASP A 160 7.69 2.12 -5.66
CA ASP A 160 7.16 0.94 -6.35
C ASP A 160 5.63 1.02 -6.40
N TYR A 161 5.09 1.07 -7.60
CA TYR A 161 3.65 1.21 -7.85
C TYR A 161 3.02 -0.13 -8.20
N LEU A 162 1.85 -0.38 -7.60
CA LEU A 162 1.08 -1.60 -7.78
C LEU A 162 -0.36 -1.23 -8.16
N HIS A 163 -0.88 -1.88 -9.19
CA HIS A 163 -2.27 -1.69 -9.59
C HIS A 163 -3.23 -2.31 -8.57
N VAL A 164 -4.32 -1.58 -8.22
CA VAL A 164 -5.31 -2.03 -7.23
C VAL A 164 -5.96 -3.37 -7.60
N ALA A 165 -6.17 -3.66 -8.88
CA ALA A 165 -6.71 -4.94 -9.33
C ALA A 165 -5.73 -6.12 -9.10
N ASP A 166 -4.44 -5.90 -9.31
CA ASP A 166 -3.41 -6.91 -9.02
C ASP A 166 -3.31 -7.16 -7.51
N LEU A 167 -3.43 -6.09 -6.70
CA LEU A 167 -3.51 -6.21 -5.24
C LEU A 167 -4.74 -7.02 -4.79
N ALA A 168 -5.91 -6.79 -5.39
CA ALA A 168 -7.12 -7.55 -5.09
C ALA A 168 -6.91 -9.06 -5.36
N GLY A 169 -6.29 -9.40 -6.50
CA GLY A 169 -5.90 -10.78 -6.82
C GLY A 169 -4.95 -11.40 -5.78
N ALA A 170 -3.98 -10.61 -5.29
CA ALA A 170 -3.06 -11.04 -4.24
C ALA A 170 -3.79 -11.38 -2.92
N HIS A 171 -4.82 -10.61 -2.54
CA HIS A 171 -5.61 -10.90 -1.34
C HIS A 171 -6.35 -12.25 -1.45
N LEU A 172 -6.90 -12.57 -2.61
CA LEU A 172 -7.57 -13.86 -2.84
C LEU A 172 -6.56 -15.01 -2.80
N ALA A 173 -5.44 -14.89 -3.50
CA ALA A 173 -4.36 -15.89 -3.45
C ALA A 173 -3.84 -16.09 -2.01
N ALA A 174 -3.65 -15.00 -1.26
CA ALA A 174 -3.21 -15.06 0.14
C ALA A 174 -4.22 -15.78 1.05
N LEU A 175 -5.51 -15.58 0.82
CA LEU A 175 -6.57 -16.26 1.61
C LEU A 175 -6.54 -17.78 1.37
N GLU A 176 -6.32 -18.21 0.13
CA GLU A 176 -6.17 -19.63 -0.21
C GLU A 176 -4.92 -20.26 0.42
N HIS A 177 -3.84 -19.47 0.56
CA HIS A 177 -2.56 -19.90 1.12
C HIS A 177 -2.44 -19.72 2.65
N ALA A 178 -3.49 -19.24 3.32
CA ALA A 178 -3.53 -19.08 4.77
C ALA A 178 -3.62 -20.45 5.48
N ALA A 179 -2.48 -21.11 5.68
CA ALA A 179 -2.40 -22.44 6.28
C ALA A 179 -2.56 -22.38 7.81
N PRO A 180 -3.35 -23.29 8.42
CA PRO A 180 -3.58 -23.30 9.86
C PRO A 180 -2.28 -23.32 10.68
N GLY A 181 -2.24 -22.52 11.74
CA GLY A 181 -1.09 -22.45 12.66
C GLY A 181 0.12 -21.71 12.10
N THR A 182 -0.01 -21.04 10.96
CA THR A 182 1.11 -20.29 10.34
C THR A 182 0.75 -18.82 10.14
N HIS A 183 1.74 -17.97 10.31
CA HIS A 183 1.70 -16.59 9.84
C HIS A 183 2.78 -16.38 8.77
N ARG A 184 2.39 -15.87 7.61
CA ARG A 184 3.30 -15.60 6.50
C ARG A 184 3.21 -14.14 6.08
N VAL A 185 4.33 -13.59 5.67
CA VAL A 185 4.43 -12.20 5.19
C VAL A 185 4.87 -12.21 3.74
N PHE A 186 4.25 -11.38 2.91
CA PHE A 186 4.62 -11.18 1.50
C PHE A 186 4.70 -9.70 1.15
N ASN A 187 5.75 -9.32 0.45
CA ASN A 187 5.85 -8.02 -0.17
C ASN A 187 5.12 -8.01 -1.51
N LEU A 188 4.36 -6.94 -1.75
CA LEU A 188 3.63 -6.74 -2.99
C LEU A 188 3.94 -5.35 -3.57
N GLY A 189 4.44 -5.34 -4.79
CA GLY A 189 4.77 -4.15 -5.58
C GLY A 189 4.83 -4.51 -7.05
N GLY A 190 5.17 -3.56 -7.91
CA GLY A 190 5.51 -3.81 -9.31
C GLY A 190 6.85 -4.54 -9.48
N GLY A 191 7.69 -4.50 -8.43
CA GLY A 191 9.04 -5.08 -8.44
C GLY A 191 10.07 -4.25 -9.23
N THR A 192 9.63 -3.13 -9.80
CA THR A 192 10.47 -2.14 -10.49
C THR A 192 10.08 -0.77 -9.98
N GLY A 193 11.02 0.02 -9.50
CA GLY A 193 10.72 1.36 -9.03
C GLY A 193 10.41 2.32 -10.17
N SER A 194 9.63 3.37 -9.88
CA SER A 194 9.46 4.54 -10.76
C SER A 194 9.75 5.82 -9.99
N SER A 195 10.52 6.71 -10.57
CA SER A 195 10.81 8.01 -9.99
C SER A 195 9.60 8.94 -10.07
N VAL A 196 9.58 10.01 -9.28
CA VAL A 196 8.52 11.02 -9.37
C VAL A 196 8.47 11.64 -10.79
N ARG A 197 9.63 11.85 -11.43
CA ARG A 197 9.68 12.38 -12.81
C ARG A 197 9.16 11.38 -13.83
N GLU A 198 9.40 10.08 -13.66
CA GLU A 198 8.83 9.03 -14.53
C GLU A 198 7.32 8.94 -14.38
N VAL A 199 6.79 9.02 -13.15
CA VAL A 199 5.33 9.07 -12.92
C VAL A 199 4.72 10.31 -13.57
N LEU A 200 5.35 11.49 -13.43
CA LEU A 200 4.91 12.71 -14.09
C LEU A 200 4.90 12.58 -15.62
N ALA A 201 5.94 11.96 -16.18
CA ALA A 201 6.01 11.70 -17.62
C ALA A 201 4.90 10.74 -18.09
N ALA A 202 4.61 9.70 -17.30
CA ALA A 202 3.50 8.77 -17.57
C ALA A 202 2.14 9.48 -17.54
N VAL A 203 1.89 10.33 -16.54
CA VAL A 203 0.64 11.10 -16.47
C VAL A 203 0.48 12.03 -17.69
N ARG A 204 1.53 12.76 -18.06
CA ARG A 204 1.49 13.62 -19.26
C ARG A 204 1.23 12.83 -20.54
N ARG A 205 1.86 11.68 -20.69
CA ARG A 205 1.71 10.81 -21.86
C ARG A 205 0.30 10.22 -21.96
N VAL A 206 -0.22 9.70 -20.85
CA VAL A 206 -1.51 9.01 -20.82
C VAL A 206 -2.68 10.00 -20.94
N THR A 207 -2.62 11.10 -20.21
CA THR A 207 -3.72 12.08 -20.21
C THR A 207 -3.71 13.01 -21.43
N GLY A 208 -2.54 13.21 -22.04
CA GLY A 208 -2.36 14.20 -23.11
C GLY A 208 -2.38 15.66 -22.62
N HIS A 209 -2.41 15.87 -21.29
CA HIS A 209 -2.48 17.20 -20.70
C HIS A 209 -1.14 17.66 -20.13
N PRO A 210 -0.85 18.98 -20.15
CA PRO A 210 0.28 19.52 -19.43
C PRO A 210 0.04 19.38 -17.92
N VAL A 211 1.09 18.99 -17.20
CA VAL A 211 1.07 18.92 -15.73
C VAL A 211 2.20 19.81 -15.22
N PRO A 212 1.93 21.10 -14.96
CA PRO A 212 2.89 22.00 -14.33
C PRO A 212 3.28 21.52 -12.94
N VAL A 213 4.56 21.67 -12.59
CA VAL A 213 5.08 21.31 -11.28
C VAL A 213 5.92 22.43 -10.68
N VAL A 214 5.94 22.47 -9.35
CA VAL A 214 6.84 23.30 -8.55
C VAL A 214 7.78 22.39 -7.77
N GLU A 215 9.06 22.65 -7.84
CA GLU A 215 10.06 21.91 -7.07
C GLU A 215 10.12 22.48 -5.64
N GLU A 216 10.06 21.59 -4.67
CA GLU A 216 10.09 21.92 -3.24
C GLU A 216 11.17 21.09 -2.52
N PRO A 217 11.59 21.48 -1.31
CA PRO A 217 12.51 20.69 -0.50
C PRO A 217 11.99 19.27 -0.23
N ARG A 218 12.91 18.34 0.06
CA ARG A 218 12.57 16.97 0.46
C ARG A 218 11.60 16.97 1.64
N ARG A 219 10.67 16.02 1.64
CA ARG A 219 9.91 15.69 2.85
C ARG A 219 10.84 14.99 3.85
N ALA A 220 10.83 15.45 5.09
CA ALA A 220 11.63 14.84 6.15
C ALA A 220 11.24 13.36 6.36
N GLY A 221 12.24 12.48 6.40
CA GLY A 221 12.05 11.05 6.61
C GLY A 221 11.59 10.25 5.38
N ASP A 222 11.61 10.86 4.18
CA ASP A 222 11.30 10.15 2.94
C ASP A 222 12.57 9.47 2.38
N PRO A 223 12.61 8.13 2.25
CA PRO A 223 13.77 7.42 1.69
C PRO A 223 13.93 7.71 0.19
N ALA A 224 15.17 7.64 -0.30
CA ALA A 224 15.47 7.86 -1.72
C ALA A 224 14.79 6.79 -2.61
N VAL A 225 14.88 5.53 -2.22
CA VAL A 225 14.36 4.38 -2.97
C VAL A 225 13.55 3.48 -2.04
N LEU A 226 12.35 3.08 -2.49
CA LEU A 226 11.51 2.13 -1.77
C LEU A 226 10.85 1.20 -2.80
N VAL A 227 11.43 0.01 -3.00
CA VAL A 227 11.03 -0.98 -4.02
C VAL A 227 10.88 -2.36 -3.37
N ALA A 228 9.88 -3.14 -3.78
CA ALA A 228 9.62 -4.49 -3.29
C ALA A 228 10.46 -5.54 -4.01
N ALA A 229 11.02 -6.50 -3.28
CA ALA A 229 11.37 -7.80 -3.83
C ALA A 229 10.11 -8.67 -3.84
N VAL A 230 9.58 -8.99 -5.01
CA VAL A 230 8.32 -9.75 -5.18
C VAL A 230 8.50 -11.23 -5.44
N ASP A 231 9.76 -11.72 -5.39
CA ASP A 231 10.10 -13.11 -5.71
C ASP A 231 9.38 -14.14 -4.82
N ARG A 232 9.17 -13.79 -3.55
CA ARG A 232 8.48 -14.67 -2.61
C ARG A 232 7.01 -14.82 -2.97
N ALA A 233 6.32 -13.73 -3.29
CA ALA A 233 4.92 -13.78 -3.71
C ALA A 233 4.77 -14.59 -5.01
N ARG A 234 5.67 -14.43 -5.98
CA ARG A 234 5.68 -15.23 -7.20
C ARG A 234 5.81 -16.73 -6.92
N ARG A 235 6.80 -17.12 -6.10
CA ARG A 235 7.06 -18.55 -5.85
C ARG A 235 6.01 -19.21 -4.98
N GLU A 236 5.50 -18.50 -3.96
CA GLU A 236 4.72 -19.12 -2.89
C GLU A 236 3.23 -18.83 -2.98
N LEU A 237 2.81 -17.70 -3.57
CA LEU A 237 1.40 -17.41 -3.84
C LEU A 237 1.01 -17.66 -5.31
N GLY A 238 1.98 -17.89 -6.21
CA GLY A 238 1.71 -17.93 -7.65
C GLY A 238 1.20 -16.58 -8.20
N TRP A 239 1.49 -15.48 -7.49
CA TRP A 239 1.03 -14.16 -7.82
C TRP A 239 2.18 -13.29 -8.38
N GLU A 240 1.87 -12.51 -9.40
CA GLU A 240 2.76 -11.47 -9.93
C GLU A 240 1.94 -10.27 -10.41
N PRO A 241 2.53 -9.06 -10.37
CA PRO A 241 1.90 -7.87 -10.95
C PRO A 241 1.85 -8.01 -12.47
N THR A 242 0.72 -7.66 -13.06
CA THR A 242 0.49 -7.76 -14.50
C THR A 242 0.34 -6.40 -15.17
N ARG A 243 0.04 -5.34 -14.39
CA ARG A 243 -0.25 -4.00 -14.88
C ARG A 243 0.91 -3.05 -14.58
N GLY A 244 1.35 -2.33 -15.64
CA GLY A 244 2.44 -1.35 -15.55
C GLY A 244 1.94 0.05 -15.17
N LEU A 245 2.90 0.98 -15.02
CA LEU A 245 2.62 2.36 -14.60
C LEU A 245 1.63 3.07 -15.53
N ASP A 246 1.74 2.89 -16.85
CA ASP A 246 0.84 3.55 -17.80
C ASP A 246 -0.61 3.08 -17.65
N GLU A 247 -0.84 1.79 -17.40
CA GLU A 247 -2.16 1.23 -17.14
C GLU A 247 -2.72 1.71 -15.80
N ILE A 248 -1.88 1.75 -14.76
CA ILE A 248 -2.24 2.33 -13.46
C ILE A 248 -2.75 3.77 -13.62
N VAL A 249 -2.00 4.59 -14.39
CA VAL A 249 -2.36 5.99 -14.63
C VAL A 249 -3.62 6.10 -15.50
N ALA A 250 -3.77 5.26 -16.53
CA ALA A 250 -4.93 5.28 -17.42
C ALA A 250 -6.22 4.97 -16.67
N ASP A 251 -6.23 3.90 -15.89
CA ASP A 251 -7.41 3.49 -15.12
C ASP A 251 -7.78 4.53 -14.05
N ALA A 252 -6.78 5.13 -13.37
CA ALA A 252 -7.01 6.22 -12.43
C ALA A 252 -7.57 7.48 -13.13
N TRP A 253 -7.09 7.78 -14.34
CA TRP A 253 -7.57 8.91 -15.14
C TRP A 253 -9.01 8.73 -15.59
N ASP A 254 -9.37 7.56 -16.10
CA ASP A 254 -10.72 7.23 -16.53
C ASP A 254 -11.71 7.31 -15.35
N PHE A 255 -11.30 6.85 -14.17
CA PHE A 255 -12.10 6.97 -12.94
C PHE A 255 -12.31 8.44 -12.52
N THR A 256 -11.26 9.27 -12.60
CA THR A 256 -11.34 10.71 -12.29
C THR A 256 -12.35 11.40 -13.20
N ARG A 257 -12.26 11.17 -14.52
CA ARG A 257 -13.17 11.75 -15.52
C ARG A 257 -14.62 11.29 -15.36
N ALA A 258 -14.84 10.02 -15.03
CA ALA A 258 -16.19 9.51 -14.79
C ALA A 258 -16.87 10.19 -13.58
N GLY A 259 -16.11 10.55 -12.55
CA GLY A 259 -16.60 11.30 -11.38
C GLY A 259 -16.94 12.76 -11.66
N GLU A 260 -16.36 13.37 -12.70
CA GLU A 260 -16.67 14.74 -13.14
C GLU A 260 -18.01 14.81 -13.91
N VAL A 261 -18.32 13.79 -14.68
CA VAL A 261 -19.58 13.70 -15.47
C VAL A 261 -20.82 13.47 -14.58
N SER A 262 -20.60 12.97 -13.35
CA SER A 262 -21.70 12.64 -12.41
C SER A 262 -21.99 13.74 -11.39
N ARG A 263 -21.33 14.89 -11.47
CA ARG A 263 -21.57 16.10 -10.65
C ARG A 263 -22.24 17.18 -11.48
#